data_be7ca55c99ea961c0ca5497423242c3e
#
_entry.id   be7ca55c99ea961c0ca5497423242c3e
#
_cell.length_a   1.000
_cell.length_b   1.000
_cell.length_c   1.000
_cell.angle_alpha   90.00
_cell.angle_beta   90.00
_cell.angle_gamma   90.00
#
_symmetry.space_group_name_H-M   'P 1'
#
loop_
_entity.id
_entity.type
_entity.pdbx_description
1 polymer ?
#
loop_
_entity_poly.entity_id
_entity_poly.type
_entity_poly.pdbx_seq_one_letter_code
_entity_poly.pdbx_strand_id
1 'polypeptide(L)'
;AVCKEMKEKPENSSTPRKNEKDVEISEDILLKVRREGKDVTEDNENLSLLKRIVDKMGLNDLKIKGKEGEDFIFFDISGEGAGLIIGKKGQTLTSLQFIMNLCVNNNDEGYKRVIIDVEGYRQKRDEKLKTIALNAANKVKDTGKRVTLDPMTPYERKVVHIVIQQMEGLESTSQGAEPYRKVVINKA
;
A
#
# COMPACT_ATOMS: atom_id res chain seq x y z
N ALA A 1 -27.49 55.07 18.91
CA ALA A 1 -26.33 54.17 18.97
C ALA A 1 -26.81 52.72 19.12
N VAL A 2 -26.75 51.95 18.04
CA VAL A 2 -27.19 50.53 18.01
C VAL A 2 -25.91 49.74 17.77
N CYS A 3 -25.43 49.05 18.81
CA CYS A 3 -24.38 48.06 18.68
C CYS A 3 -24.92 46.83 17.94
N LYS A 4 -24.30 46.51 16.80
CA LYS A 4 -24.50 45.27 16.10
C LYS A 4 -23.59 44.20 16.75
N GLU A 5 -24.23 43.21 17.38
CA GLU A 5 -23.57 41.97 17.78
C GLU A 5 -23.08 41.23 16.53
N MET A 6 -21.78 41.07 16.40
CA MET A 6 -21.15 40.17 15.45
C MET A 6 -21.23 38.75 16.03
N LYS A 7 -22.06 37.91 15.41
CA LYS A 7 -22.09 36.47 15.68
C LYS A 7 -20.80 35.85 15.15
N GLU A 8 -19.99 35.37 16.04
CA GLU A 8 -18.82 34.54 15.74
C GLU A 8 -19.27 33.23 15.04
N LYS A 9 -18.66 32.96 13.90
CA LYS A 9 -18.81 31.67 13.22
C LYS A 9 -18.05 30.62 14.03
N PRO A 10 -18.61 29.39 14.20
CA PRO A 10 -17.87 28.31 14.85
C PRO A 10 -16.62 27.97 14.03
N GLU A 11 -15.48 28.02 14.68
CA GLU A 11 -14.21 27.53 14.16
C GLU A 11 -14.35 26.04 13.81
N ASN A 12 -14.12 25.75 12.53
CA ASN A 12 -14.09 24.42 12.00
C ASN A 12 -12.81 23.74 12.52
N SER A 13 -12.92 23.05 13.67
CA SER A 13 -11.84 22.23 14.21
C SER A 13 -11.63 21.02 13.29
N SER A 14 -10.85 21.21 12.23
CA SER A 14 -10.33 20.12 11.42
C SER A 14 -9.30 19.36 12.25
N THR A 15 -9.75 18.41 13.05
CA THR A 15 -8.91 17.34 13.57
C THR A 15 -8.27 16.64 12.38
N PRO A 16 -6.94 16.52 12.27
CA PRO A 16 -6.33 15.79 11.17
C PRO A 16 -6.80 14.34 11.25
N ARG A 17 -7.51 13.89 10.19
CA ARG A 17 -7.93 12.51 10.04
C ARG A 17 -6.70 11.62 10.08
N LYS A 18 -6.66 10.65 11.00
CA LYS A 18 -5.57 9.69 11.27
C LYS A 18 -5.19 8.76 10.09
N ASN A 19 -5.45 9.13 8.84
CA ASN A 19 -5.48 8.25 7.67
C ASN A 19 -4.17 8.18 6.87
N GLU A 20 -3.06 8.78 7.33
CA GLU A 20 -1.79 8.74 6.57
C GLU A 20 -0.83 7.59 6.97
N LYS A 21 -1.19 6.75 7.96
CA LYS A 21 -0.35 5.62 8.39
C LYS A 21 -0.62 4.29 7.65
N ASP A 22 -1.51 4.28 6.67
CA ASP A 22 -2.12 3.06 6.14
C ASP A 22 -1.37 2.35 5.02
N VAL A 23 -0.15 2.72 4.67
CA VAL A 23 0.49 2.19 3.46
C VAL A 23 1.53 1.08 3.72
N GLU A 24 2.05 0.94 4.94
CA GLU A 24 3.03 -0.10 5.22
C GLU A 24 2.37 -1.39 5.77
N ILE A 25 2.11 -2.35 4.88
CA ILE A 25 1.74 -3.72 5.28
C ILE A 25 3.03 -4.54 5.29
N SER A 26 3.59 -4.75 6.49
CA SER A 26 4.76 -5.60 6.69
C SER A 26 4.39 -7.09 6.58
N GLU A 27 5.38 -7.95 6.28
CA GLU A 27 5.19 -9.41 6.29
C GLU A 27 4.63 -9.91 7.64
N ASP A 28 5.05 -9.29 8.75
CA ASP A 28 4.56 -9.63 10.10
C ASP A 28 3.05 -9.44 10.23
N ILE A 29 2.51 -8.37 9.66
CA ILE A 29 1.06 -8.12 9.66
C ILE A 29 0.33 -9.19 8.84
N LEU A 30 0.85 -9.55 7.67
CA LEU A 30 0.24 -10.61 6.84
C LEU A 30 0.28 -11.98 7.54
N LEU A 31 1.36 -12.29 8.26
CA LEU A 31 1.48 -13.51 9.04
C LEU A 31 0.50 -13.53 10.22
N LYS A 32 0.38 -12.40 10.95
CA LYS A 32 -0.59 -12.24 12.03
C LYS A 32 -2.02 -12.49 11.53
N VAL A 33 -2.38 -11.83 10.45
CA VAL A 33 -3.69 -11.94 9.82
C VAL A 33 -4.03 -13.38 9.40
N ARG A 34 -3.07 -14.09 8.81
CA ARG A 34 -3.27 -15.48 8.39
C ARG A 34 -3.47 -16.44 9.57
N ARG A 35 -2.87 -16.13 10.73
CA ARG A 35 -2.96 -16.96 11.95
C ARG A 35 -4.23 -16.69 12.77
N GLU A 36 -4.56 -15.42 12.98
CA GLU A 36 -5.56 -14.97 13.95
C GLU A 36 -6.93 -14.69 13.32
N GLY A 37 -7.01 -14.49 12.00
CA GLY A 37 -8.26 -14.18 11.31
C GLY A 37 -9.17 -15.39 11.19
N LYS A 38 -10.47 -15.21 11.51
CA LYS A 38 -11.53 -16.16 11.22
C LYS A 38 -11.98 -16.00 9.77
N ASP A 39 -12.29 -17.13 9.11
CA ASP A 39 -12.78 -17.07 7.75
C ASP A 39 -14.11 -16.32 7.69
N VAL A 40 -14.20 -15.43 6.73
CA VAL A 40 -15.39 -14.60 6.47
C VAL A 40 -16.37 -15.42 5.62
N THR A 41 -17.63 -15.47 6.06
CA THR A 41 -18.71 -16.13 5.31
C THR A 41 -19.12 -15.32 4.08
N GLU A 42 -19.80 -15.95 3.13
CA GLU A 42 -20.26 -15.28 1.90
C GLU A 42 -21.26 -14.14 2.15
N ASP A 43 -21.99 -14.18 3.26
CA ASP A 43 -22.96 -13.17 3.67
C ASP A 43 -22.32 -11.89 4.24
N ASN A 44 -20.99 -11.84 4.36
CA ASN A 44 -20.30 -10.68 4.88
C ASN A 44 -20.40 -9.50 3.89
N GLU A 45 -20.91 -8.37 4.37
CA GLU A 45 -21.15 -7.15 3.58
C GLU A 45 -19.87 -6.63 2.92
N ASN A 46 -18.73 -6.67 3.61
CA ASN A 46 -17.45 -6.17 3.10
C ASN A 46 -16.91 -7.07 1.98
N LEU A 47 -17.06 -8.39 2.12
CA LEU A 47 -16.72 -9.34 1.07
C LEU A 47 -17.62 -9.17 -0.16
N SER A 48 -18.92 -9.02 0.06
CA SER A 48 -19.90 -8.74 -1.00
C SER A 48 -19.61 -7.44 -1.72
N LEU A 49 -19.24 -6.36 -0.99
CA LEU A 49 -18.84 -5.10 -1.58
C LEU A 49 -17.61 -5.25 -2.46
N LEU A 50 -16.55 -5.92 -1.98
CA LEU A 50 -15.34 -6.15 -2.75
C LEU A 50 -15.63 -6.97 -4.02
N LYS A 51 -16.42 -8.05 -3.93
CA LYS A 51 -16.85 -8.85 -5.10
C LYS A 51 -17.55 -7.96 -6.12
N ARG A 52 -18.51 -7.13 -5.71
CA ARG A 52 -19.23 -6.21 -6.60
C ARG A 52 -18.32 -5.20 -7.30
N ILE A 53 -17.30 -4.68 -6.61
CA ILE A 53 -16.32 -3.77 -7.23
C ILE A 53 -15.52 -4.51 -8.29
N VAL A 54 -15.02 -5.68 -7.97
CA VAL A 54 -14.22 -6.53 -8.86
C VAL A 54 -15.01 -6.96 -10.09
N ASP A 55 -16.29 -7.35 -9.91
CA ASP A 55 -17.21 -7.68 -11.01
C ASP A 55 -17.44 -6.49 -11.94
N LYS A 56 -17.59 -5.27 -11.37
CA LYS A 56 -17.73 -4.05 -12.16
C LYS A 56 -16.45 -3.67 -12.94
N MET A 57 -15.30 -4.18 -12.52
CA MET A 57 -14.06 -4.09 -13.29
C MET A 57 -14.00 -5.13 -14.45
N GLY A 58 -15.01 -5.99 -14.58
CA GLY A 58 -15.04 -7.04 -15.60
C GLY A 58 -14.28 -8.30 -15.24
N LEU A 59 -14.03 -8.55 -13.96
CA LEU A 59 -13.21 -9.65 -13.44
C LEU A 59 -14.06 -10.64 -12.63
N ASN A 60 -14.99 -11.33 -13.31
CA ASN A 60 -16.04 -12.15 -12.69
C ASN A 60 -15.54 -13.52 -12.20
N ASP A 61 -14.38 -13.99 -12.68
CA ASP A 61 -13.89 -15.34 -12.43
C ASP A 61 -12.86 -15.42 -11.28
N LEU A 62 -12.68 -14.31 -10.54
CA LEU A 62 -11.74 -14.26 -9.45
C LEU A 62 -12.30 -14.88 -8.17
N LYS A 63 -11.45 -15.65 -7.49
CA LYS A 63 -11.73 -16.19 -6.16
C LYS A 63 -11.28 -15.19 -5.10
N ILE A 64 -12.20 -14.77 -4.26
CA ILE A 64 -11.92 -13.84 -3.15
C ILE A 64 -12.21 -14.57 -1.85
N LYS A 65 -11.19 -14.73 -1.00
CA LYS A 65 -11.31 -15.27 0.35
C LYS A 65 -11.10 -14.14 1.34
N GLY A 66 -11.90 -14.10 2.39
CA GLY A 66 -11.79 -13.10 3.45
C GLY A 66 -11.43 -13.74 4.79
N LYS A 67 -10.67 -12.99 5.60
CA LYS A 67 -10.44 -13.27 7.01
C LYS A 67 -10.66 -12.01 7.82
N GLU A 68 -11.33 -12.14 8.96
CA GLU A 68 -11.63 -11.03 9.84
C GLU A 68 -11.06 -11.28 11.24
N GLY A 69 -10.38 -10.28 11.78
CA GLY A 69 -9.91 -10.22 13.16
C GLY A 69 -10.57 -9.06 13.90
N GLU A 70 -10.08 -8.78 15.09
CA GLU A 70 -10.60 -7.71 15.94
C GLU A 70 -10.37 -6.34 15.32
N ASP A 71 -9.16 -6.09 14.80
CA ASP A 71 -8.69 -4.82 14.29
C ASP A 71 -8.38 -4.79 12.78
N PHE A 72 -8.67 -5.90 12.06
CA PHE A 72 -8.40 -6.00 10.62
C PHE A 72 -9.43 -6.84 9.86
N ILE A 73 -9.50 -6.59 8.55
CA ILE A 73 -10.15 -7.44 7.56
C ILE A 73 -9.15 -7.69 6.44
N PHE A 74 -8.91 -8.95 6.11
CA PHE A 74 -7.99 -9.38 5.06
C PHE A 74 -8.74 -10.04 3.91
N PHE A 75 -8.41 -9.66 2.69
CA PHE A 75 -8.91 -10.28 1.48
C PHE A 75 -7.74 -10.81 0.64
N ASP A 76 -7.83 -12.08 0.26
CA ASP A 76 -6.92 -12.75 -0.67
C ASP A 76 -7.63 -12.98 -1.99
N ILE A 77 -7.11 -12.40 -3.07
CA ILE A 77 -7.68 -12.46 -4.41
C ILE A 77 -6.78 -13.33 -5.29
N SER A 78 -7.37 -14.28 -6.00
CA SER A 78 -6.64 -15.16 -6.89
C SER A 78 -7.48 -15.57 -8.10
N GLY A 79 -6.82 -15.91 -9.21
CA GLY A 79 -7.48 -16.43 -10.41
C GLY A 79 -7.01 -15.73 -11.69
N GLU A 80 -7.56 -16.17 -12.81
CA GLU A 80 -7.21 -15.61 -14.12
C GLU A 80 -7.63 -14.13 -14.20
N GLY A 81 -6.71 -13.27 -14.65
CA GLY A 81 -6.95 -11.82 -14.71
C GLY A 81 -6.63 -11.05 -13.41
N ALA A 82 -6.25 -11.71 -12.31
CA ALA A 82 -5.90 -11.06 -11.04
C ALA A 82 -4.81 -9.99 -11.19
N GLY A 83 -3.94 -10.11 -12.19
CA GLY A 83 -2.94 -9.10 -12.54
C GLY A 83 -3.51 -7.70 -12.85
N LEU A 84 -4.74 -7.61 -13.33
CA LEU A 84 -5.42 -6.33 -13.59
C LEU A 84 -5.75 -5.58 -12.29
N ILE A 85 -6.06 -6.32 -11.21
CA ILE A 85 -6.26 -5.74 -9.87
C ILE A 85 -4.94 -5.21 -9.31
N ILE A 86 -3.83 -5.86 -9.61
CA ILE A 86 -2.51 -5.36 -9.22
C ILE A 86 -2.24 -4.03 -9.92
N GLY A 87 -2.40 -4.01 -11.24
CA GLY A 87 -2.10 -2.86 -12.08
C GLY A 87 -0.60 -2.55 -12.16
N LYS A 88 -0.26 -1.38 -12.71
CA LYS A 88 1.14 -0.97 -12.87
C LYS A 88 1.81 -0.77 -11.52
N LYS A 89 2.79 -1.61 -11.19
CA LYS A 89 3.56 -1.54 -9.92
C LYS A 89 2.67 -1.56 -8.67
N GLY A 90 1.50 -2.21 -8.70
CA GLY A 90 0.59 -2.30 -7.56
C GLY A 90 -0.30 -1.07 -7.33
N GLN A 91 -0.38 -0.13 -8.27
CA GLN A 91 -1.17 1.11 -8.12
C GLN A 91 -2.66 0.82 -7.99
N THR A 92 -3.22 -0.05 -8.83
CA THR A 92 -4.65 -0.41 -8.77
C THR A 92 -4.99 -1.08 -7.45
N LEU A 93 -4.13 -2.02 -6.99
CA LEU A 93 -4.29 -2.70 -5.71
C LEU A 93 -4.29 -1.72 -4.54
N THR A 94 -3.36 -0.76 -4.53
CA THR A 94 -3.30 0.28 -3.49
C THR A 94 -4.55 1.15 -3.49
N SER A 95 -5.03 1.56 -4.66
CA SER A 95 -6.26 2.36 -4.80
C SER A 95 -7.50 1.58 -4.36
N LEU A 96 -7.62 0.31 -4.73
CA LEU A 96 -8.71 -0.56 -4.31
C LEU A 96 -8.73 -0.73 -2.80
N GLN A 97 -7.58 -0.99 -2.19
CA GLN A 97 -7.46 -1.10 -0.75
C GLN A 97 -7.85 0.21 -0.04
N PHE A 98 -7.43 1.35 -0.57
CA PHE A 98 -7.81 2.65 -0.02
C PHE A 98 -9.33 2.87 -0.06
N ILE A 99 -9.99 2.58 -1.19
CA ILE A 99 -11.44 2.67 -1.33
C ILE A 99 -12.14 1.75 -0.34
N MET A 100 -11.69 0.49 -0.24
CA MET A 100 -12.25 -0.47 0.70
C MET A 100 -12.08 -0.03 2.16
N ASN A 101 -10.92 0.55 2.52
CA ASN A 101 -10.71 1.12 3.85
C ASN A 101 -11.74 2.23 4.17
N LEU A 102 -12.01 3.11 3.21
CA LEU A 102 -13.02 4.17 3.40
C LEU A 102 -14.43 3.60 3.56
N CYS A 103 -14.80 2.63 2.73
CA CYS A 103 -16.14 2.03 2.78
C CYS A 103 -16.38 1.26 4.07
N VAL A 104 -15.42 0.46 4.52
CA VAL A 104 -15.51 -0.35 5.74
C VAL A 104 -15.57 0.53 7.00
N ASN A 105 -14.83 1.62 7.01
CA ASN A 105 -14.70 2.51 8.19
C ASN A 105 -15.58 3.76 8.09
N ASN A 106 -16.66 3.71 7.31
CA ASN A 106 -17.60 4.84 7.19
C ASN A 106 -18.57 4.97 8.38
N ASN A 107 -18.64 3.95 9.23
CA ASN A 107 -19.52 3.90 10.40
C ASN A 107 -18.70 4.08 11.69
N ASP A 108 -19.35 4.53 12.77
CA ASP A 108 -18.72 4.77 14.09
C ASP A 108 -18.44 3.48 14.90
N GLU A 109 -18.52 2.31 14.29
CA GLU A 109 -18.42 1.00 14.97
C GLU A 109 -16.98 0.54 15.30
N GLY A 110 -16.01 1.43 15.24
CA GLY A 110 -14.60 1.13 15.46
C GLY A 110 -13.84 0.94 14.15
N TYR A 111 -12.54 1.28 14.18
CA TYR A 111 -11.69 1.24 13.00
C TYR A 111 -11.15 -0.16 12.76
N LYS A 112 -11.40 -0.74 11.57
CA LYS A 112 -10.79 -1.99 11.10
C LYS A 112 -9.88 -1.71 9.89
N ARG A 113 -8.65 -2.15 9.97
CA ARG A 113 -7.70 -2.02 8.87
C ARG A 113 -8.03 -3.02 7.75
N VAL A 114 -8.34 -2.54 6.56
CA VAL A 114 -8.52 -3.41 5.40
C VAL A 114 -7.18 -3.70 4.74
N ILE A 115 -6.92 -4.98 4.48
CA ILE A 115 -5.71 -5.47 3.80
C ILE A 115 -6.16 -6.31 2.62
N ILE A 116 -5.68 -5.98 1.42
CA ILE A 116 -5.94 -6.75 0.22
C ILE A 116 -4.61 -7.26 -0.33
N ASP A 117 -4.51 -8.55 -0.58
CA ASP A 117 -3.39 -9.16 -1.29
C ASP A 117 -3.89 -9.90 -2.55
N VAL A 118 -3.05 -9.97 -3.55
CA VAL A 118 -3.35 -10.65 -4.81
C VAL A 118 -2.22 -11.62 -5.09
N GLU A 119 -2.48 -12.92 -4.88
CA GLU A 119 -1.52 -14.00 -5.16
C GLU A 119 -0.12 -13.80 -4.55
N GLY A 120 -0.03 -13.18 -3.38
CA GLY A 120 1.26 -12.88 -2.73
C GLY A 120 2.06 -11.80 -3.46
N TYR A 121 1.40 -10.91 -4.20
CA TYR A 121 2.05 -9.88 -5.00
C TYR A 121 3.01 -9.02 -4.19
N ARG A 122 2.64 -8.63 -2.96
CA ARG A 122 3.46 -7.74 -2.12
C ARG A 122 4.83 -8.35 -1.84
N GLN A 123 4.86 -9.61 -1.42
CA GLN A 123 6.10 -10.33 -1.16
C GLN A 123 6.95 -10.46 -2.44
N LYS A 124 6.33 -10.91 -3.55
CA LYS A 124 7.01 -11.02 -4.86
C LYS A 124 7.58 -9.68 -5.33
N ARG A 125 6.86 -8.58 -5.02
CA ARG A 125 7.30 -7.23 -5.38
C ARG A 125 8.50 -6.79 -4.57
N ASP A 126 8.53 -7.05 -3.27
CA ASP A 126 9.65 -6.73 -2.38
C ASP A 126 10.91 -7.50 -2.77
N GLU A 127 10.80 -8.79 -3.07
CA GLU A 127 11.91 -9.61 -3.58
C GLU A 127 12.47 -9.05 -4.89
N LYS A 128 11.58 -8.65 -5.81
CA LYS A 128 11.99 -8.00 -7.06
C LYS A 128 12.70 -6.67 -6.83
N LEU A 129 12.25 -5.86 -5.87
CA LEU A 129 12.89 -4.60 -5.51
C LEU A 129 14.27 -4.82 -4.92
N LYS A 130 14.44 -5.82 -4.04
CA LYS A 130 15.73 -6.23 -3.50
C LYS A 130 16.69 -6.63 -4.63
N THR A 131 16.23 -7.42 -5.60
CA THR A 131 17.01 -7.81 -6.78
C THR A 131 17.42 -6.62 -7.65
N ILE A 132 16.49 -5.68 -7.89
CA ILE A 132 16.79 -4.45 -8.64
C ILE A 132 17.85 -3.61 -7.92
N ALA A 133 17.74 -3.47 -6.61
CA ALA A 133 18.68 -2.72 -5.79
C ALA A 133 20.09 -3.34 -5.84
N LEU A 134 20.19 -4.67 -5.69
CA LEU A 134 21.45 -5.40 -5.77
C LEU A 134 22.12 -5.28 -7.15
N ASN A 135 21.36 -5.43 -8.23
CA ASN A 135 21.88 -5.29 -9.59
C ASN A 135 22.37 -3.86 -9.86
N ALA A 136 21.65 -2.86 -9.40
CA ALA A 136 22.05 -1.46 -9.51
C ALA A 136 23.32 -1.17 -8.69
N ALA A 137 23.40 -1.70 -7.48
CA ALA A 137 24.58 -1.58 -6.61
C ALA A 137 25.83 -2.17 -7.24
N ASN A 138 25.74 -3.38 -7.79
CA ASN A 138 26.86 -4.04 -8.50
C ASN A 138 27.32 -3.19 -9.70
N LYS A 139 26.35 -2.67 -10.48
CA LYS A 139 26.67 -1.79 -11.61
C LYS A 139 27.42 -0.51 -11.17
N VAL A 140 27.06 0.08 -10.03
CA VAL A 140 27.80 1.24 -9.47
C VAL A 140 29.20 0.83 -9.04
N LYS A 141 29.37 -0.34 -8.38
CA LYS A 141 30.68 -0.85 -7.96
C LYS A 141 31.60 -1.09 -9.16
N ASP A 142 31.08 -1.74 -10.20
CA ASP A 142 31.85 -2.12 -11.38
C ASP A 142 32.24 -0.92 -12.25
N THR A 143 31.32 0.03 -12.43
CA THR A 143 31.51 1.14 -13.36
C THR A 143 31.96 2.45 -12.71
N GLY A 144 31.81 2.58 -11.39
CA GLY A 144 32.00 3.84 -10.67
C GLY A 144 30.98 4.93 -10.99
N LYS A 145 30.00 4.64 -11.88
CA LYS A 145 29.01 5.60 -12.33
C LYS A 145 27.71 5.47 -11.52
N ARG A 146 27.10 6.62 -11.20
CA ARG A 146 25.78 6.62 -10.55
C ARG A 146 24.73 5.86 -11.36
N VAL A 147 23.83 5.16 -10.68
CA VAL A 147 22.68 4.50 -11.28
C VAL A 147 21.41 5.13 -10.73
N THR A 148 20.48 5.47 -11.62
CA THR A 148 19.17 6.01 -11.28
C THR A 148 18.13 4.94 -11.55
N LEU A 149 17.33 4.62 -10.53
CA LEU A 149 16.20 3.69 -10.64
C LEU A 149 14.96 4.41 -11.17
N ASP A 150 13.97 3.61 -11.60
CA ASP A 150 12.64 4.13 -11.98
C ASP A 150 11.93 4.80 -10.79
N PRO A 151 10.96 5.70 -11.07
CA PRO A 151 10.07 6.21 -10.05
C PRO A 151 9.34 5.07 -9.31
N MET A 152 9.25 5.22 -7.98
CA MET A 152 8.65 4.23 -7.10
C MET A 152 8.04 4.88 -5.85
N THR A 153 7.12 4.17 -5.20
CA THR A 153 6.43 4.65 -4.01
C THR A 153 7.39 4.90 -2.83
N PRO A 154 7.00 5.68 -1.81
CA PRO A 154 7.82 5.90 -0.61
C PRO A 154 8.26 4.60 0.07
N TYR A 155 7.36 3.63 0.18
CA TYR A 155 7.66 2.30 0.73
C TYR A 155 8.73 1.58 -0.10
N GLU A 156 8.55 1.52 -1.43
CA GLU A 156 9.51 0.86 -2.32
C GLU A 156 10.90 1.51 -2.25
N ARG A 157 10.95 2.85 -2.13
CA ARG A 157 12.24 3.56 -1.94
C ARG A 157 12.91 3.19 -0.62
N LYS A 158 12.13 3.02 0.46
CA LYS A 158 12.64 2.56 1.77
C LYS A 158 13.27 1.16 1.65
N VAL A 159 12.61 0.22 0.95
CA VAL A 159 13.16 -1.13 0.70
C VAL A 159 14.51 -1.05 0.00
N VAL A 160 14.60 -0.24 -1.07
CA VAL A 160 15.87 -0.05 -1.80
C VAL A 160 16.95 0.58 -0.91
N HIS A 161 16.63 1.62 -0.14
CA HIS A 161 17.58 2.27 0.77
C HIS A 161 18.14 1.29 1.81
N ILE A 162 17.30 0.44 2.40
CA ILE A 162 17.72 -0.59 3.36
C ILE A 162 18.72 -1.56 2.74
N VAL A 163 18.47 -2.02 1.50
CA VAL A 163 19.40 -2.91 0.80
C VAL A 163 20.74 -2.23 0.54
N ILE A 164 20.72 -0.97 0.08
CA ILE A 164 21.98 -0.26 -0.23
C ILE A 164 22.77 0.09 1.05
N GLN A 165 22.11 0.41 2.16
CA GLN A 165 22.77 0.67 3.45
C GLN A 165 23.57 -0.53 3.98
N GLN A 166 23.20 -1.76 3.60
CA GLN A 166 23.93 -2.98 3.95
C GLN A 166 25.20 -3.22 3.09
N MET A 167 25.43 -2.37 2.07
CA MET A 167 26.53 -2.53 1.12
C MET A 167 27.59 -1.44 1.33
N GLU A 168 28.80 -1.85 1.69
CA GLU A 168 29.92 -0.93 1.89
C GLU A 168 30.32 -0.18 0.61
N GLY A 169 30.68 1.10 0.77
CA GLY A 169 31.16 1.96 -0.31
C GLY A 169 30.06 2.47 -1.25
N LEU A 170 28.79 2.35 -0.86
CA LEU A 170 27.66 2.85 -1.62
C LEU A 170 26.76 3.73 -0.76
N GLU A 171 26.18 4.73 -1.41
CA GLU A 171 25.14 5.58 -0.83
C GLU A 171 23.93 5.65 -1.74
N SER A 172 22.77 5.95 -1.17
CA SER A 172 21.53 6.11 -1.92
C SER A 172 20.74 7.33 -1.46
N THR A 173 20.22 8.08 -2.43
CA THR A 173 19.42 9.28 -2.20
C THR A 173 18.11 9.24 -2.98
N SER A 174 17.02 9.78 -2.40
CA SER A 174 15.75 9.93 -3.11
C SER A 174 15.65 11.30 -3.74
N GLN A 175 15.46 11.38 -5.07
CA GLN A 175 15.42 12.62 -5.86
C GLN A 175 14.10 12.77 -6.62
N GLY A 176 13.67 14.02 -6.81
CA GLY A 176 12.47 14.39 -7.53
C GLY A 176 11.25 14.57 -6.61
N ALA A 177 10.12 14.94 -7.21
CA ALA A 177 8.82 15.08 -6.55
C ALA A 177 7.90 13.90 -6.88
N GLU A 178 6.95 13.61 -5.98
CA GLU A 178 5.92 12.60 -6.28
C GLU A 178 5.05 13.04 -7.48
N PRO A 179 4.62 12.12 -8.32
CA PRO A 179 4.80 10.66 -8.32
C PRO A 179 6.07 10.17 -9.03
N TYR A 180 6.96 11.08 -9.45
CA TYR A 180 8.16 10.76 -10.24
C TYR A 180 9.42 10.62 -9.39
N ARG A 181 9.28 10.62 -8.06
CA ARG A 181 10.41 10.50 -7.13
C ARG A 181 11.06 9.11 -7.23
N LYS A 182 12.40 9.10 -7.29
CA LYS A 182 13.21 7.92 -7.61
C LYS A 182 14.44 7.83 -6.71
N VAL A 183 15.04 6.64 -6.63
CA VAL A 183 16.30 6.43 -5.91
C VAL A 183 17.47 6.54 -6.87
N VAL A 184 18.50 7.24 -6.43
CA VAL A 184 19.80 7.34 -7.09
C VAL A 184 20.84 6.69 -6.19
N ILE A 185 21.66 5.81 -6.75
CA ILE A 185 22.72 5.08 -6.05
C ILE A 185 24.05 5.58 -6.58
N ASN A 186 24.93 5.98 -5.66
CA ASN A 186 26.28 6.47 -5.95
C ASN A 186 27.30 5.65 -5.19
N LYS A 187 28.57 5.79 -5.61
CA LYS A 187 29.70 5.41 -4.78
C LYS A 187 29.82 6.41 -3.63
N ALA A 188 30.01 5.92 -2.43
CA ALA A 188 30.20 6.74 -1.23
C ALA A 188 31.57 7.46 -1.27
#